data_f74e8bea940260630e26fd9e52f2c90e
#
_entry.id   f74e8bea940260630e26fd9e52f2c90e
#
_cell.length_a   1.000
_cell.length_b   1.000
_cell.length_c   1.000
_cell.angle_alpha   90.00
_cell.angle_beta   90.00
_cell.angle_gamma   90.00
#
_symmetry.space_group_name_H-M   'P 1'
#
loop_
_entity.id
_entity.type
_entity.pdbx_description
1 polymer ?
#
loop_
_entity_poly.entity_id
_entity_poly.type
_entity_poly.pdbx_seq_one_letter_code
_entity_poly.pdbx_strand_id
1 'polypeptide(L)'
;RLDMSEYAGVDALARLCGGHDGGPPRWLQSIEQQPFAVVLFDEIEKAAPEVFDALLGLLDEGRISDRYGRSYDFTSAMVLLTSNLGARAQPAPGFVSSGGEAPDHAVRAFFRPEFYNRLDAVITYAGLDPASMREIARKELLDLSRREGLAARELSLAWDESVVDFLVAVGF
;
A
#
# COMPACT_ATOMS: atom_id res chain seq x y z
N ARG A 1 -2.46 -8.17 -4.83
CA ARG A 1 -2.32 -7.24 -3.71
C ARG A 1 -2.36 -8.02 -2.41
N LEU A 2 -1.42 -7.75 -1.53
CA LEU A 2 -1.33 -8.25 -0.16
C LEU A 2 -1.32 -7.04 0.78
N ASP A 3 -2.24 -6.99 1.73
CA ASP A 3 -2.28 -5.96 2.78
C ASP A 3 -1.38 -6.43 3.94
N MET A 4 -0.32 -5.68 4.20
CA MET A 4 0.67 -6.07 5.20
C MET A 4 0.19 -5.93 6.64
N SER A 5 -0.93 -5.26 6.88
CA SER A 5 -1.60 -5.28 8.18
C SER A 5 -2.06 -6.69 8.59
N GLU A 6 -2.38 -7.55 7.62
CA GLU A 6 -2.70 -8.95 7.87
C GLU A 6 -1.47 -9.79 8.27
N TYR A 7 -0.27 -9.30 8.00
CA TYR A 7 1.02 -9.96 8.24
C TYR A 7 1.83 -9.28 9.36
N ALA A 8 1.15 -8.67 10.32
CA ALA A 8 1.77 -8.00 11.48
C ALA A 8 1.98 -8.90 12.72
N GLY A 9 1.39 -10.09 12.74
CA GLY A 9 1.37 -10.98 13.90
C GLY A 9 2.45 -12.05 13.90
N VAL A 10 2.50 -12.86 14.95
CA VAL A 10 3.47 -13.94 15.18
C VAL A 10 3.51 -14.99 14.05
N ASP A 11 2.38 -15.21 13.36
CA ASP A 11 2.27 -16.18 12.25
C ASP A 11 2.41 -15.54 10.87
N ALA A 12 2.93 -14.31 10.80
CA ALA A 12 3.01 -13.52 9.57
C ALA A 12 3.76 -14.26 8.46
N LEU A 13 4.94 -14.79 8.76
CA LEU A 13 5.75 -15.54 7.82
C LEU A 13 5.07 -16.84 7.38
N ALA A 14 4.41 -17.54 8.31
CA ALA A 14 3.68 -18.76 7.99
C ALA A 14 2.49 -18.49 7.05
N ARG A 15 1.83 -17.36 7.20
CA ARG A 15 0.76 -16.91 6.28
C ARG A 15 1.31 -16.48 4.93
N LEU A 16 2.44 -15.78 4.92
CA LEU A 16 3.06 -15.29 3.69
C LEU A 16 3.59 -16.44 2.84
N CYS A 17 4.30 -17.39 3.48
CA CYS A 17 5.06 -18.44 2.78
C CYS A 17 4.40 -19.83 2.82
N GLY A 18 3.27 -20.00 3.50
CA GLY A 18 2.57 -21.28 3.51
C GLY A 18 1.54 -21.40 4.62
N GLY A 19 0.33 -21.73 4.25
CA GLY A 19 -0.81 -21.79 5.16
C GLY A 19 -0.75 -22.94 6.17
N HIS A 20 -1.59 -22.85 7.20
CA HIS A 20 -1.82 -23.88 8.19
C HIS A 20 -2.36 -25.20 7.58
N ASP A 21 -2.93 -25.13 6.39
CA ASP A 21 -3.65 -26.23 5.73
C ASP A 21 -2.81 -27.09 4.78
N GLY A 22 -1.49 -26.96 4.83
CA GLY A 22 -0.56 -27.86 4.13
C GLY A 22 -0.33 -27.57 2.65
N GLY A 23 -0.78 -26.43 2.13
CA GLY A 23 -0.54 -25.98 0.76
C GLY A 23 0.15 -24.62 0.67
N PRO A 24 0.71 -24.26 -0.49
CA PRO A 24 1.23 -22.92 -0.72
C PRO A 24 0.07 -21.91 -0.74
N PRO A 25 0.30 -20.65 -0.28
CA PRO A 25 -0.72 -19.63 -0.34
C PRO A 25 -1.09 -19.31 -1.79
N ARG A 26 -2.34 -18.88 -2.00
CA ARG A 26 -2.90 -18.64 -3.34
C ARG A 26 -2.09 -17.63 -4.16
N TRP A 27 -1.50 -16.64 -3.51
CA TRP A 27 -0.73 -15.62 -4.20
C TRP A 27 0.56 -16.18 -4.82
N LEU A 28 1.24 -17.13 -4.15
CA LEU A 28 2.40 -17.85 -4.71
C LEU A 28 1.99 -18.77 -5.87
N GLN A 29 0.85 -19.47 -5.73
CA GLN A 29 0.31 -20.28 -6.83
C GLN A 29 -0.03 -19.42 -8.05
N SER A 30 -0.54 -18.21 -7.84
CA SER A 30 -0.87 -17.29 -8.93
C SER A 30 0.37 -16.87 -9.72
N ILE A 31 1.50 -16.64 -9.04
CA ILE A 31 2.78 -16.33 -9.70
C ILE A 31 3.30 -17.51 -10.52
N GLU A 32 3.18 -18.72 -10.00
CA GLU A 32 3.58 -19.94 -10.73
C GLU A 32 2.78 -20.09 -12.02
N GLN A 33 1.48 -19.75 -11.99
CA GLN A 33 0.60 -19.82 -13.17
C GLN A 33 0.80 -18.63 -14.12
N GLN A 34 1.13 -17.47 -13.60
CA GLN A 34 1.28 -16.21 -14.35
C GLN A 34 2.53 -15.45 -13.87
N PRO A 35 3.73 -15.79 -14.39
CA PRO A 35 4.98 -15.17 -13.95
C PRO A 35 5.06 -13.67 -14.24
N PHE A 36 4.47 -13.21 -15.36
CA PHE A 36 4.38 -11.78 -15.68
C PHE A 36 3.23 -11.14 -14.90
N ALA A 37 3.52 -10.70 -13.69
CA ALA A 37 2.53 -10.14 -12.78
C ALA A 37 3.05 -8.89 -12.07
N VAL A 38 2.12 -8.09 -11.56
CA VAL A 38 2.41 -7.01 -10.61
C VAL A 38 1.98 -7.48 -9.23
N VAL A 39 2.93 -7.55 -8.31
CA VAL A 39 2.69 -7.89 -6.91
C VAL A 39 2.78 -6.62 -6.08
N LEU A 40 1.70 -6.28 -5.40
CA LEU A 40 1.62 -5.11 -4.52
C LEU A 40 1.59 -5.57 -3.06
N PHE A 41 2.60 -5.16 -2.30
CA PHE A 41 2.64 -5.23 -0.84
C PHE A 41 2.22 -3.87 -0.30
N ASP A 42 1.01 -3.79 0.22
CA ASP A 42 0.39 -2.55 0.66
C ASP A 42 0.64 -2.32 2.16
N GLU A 43 1.00 -1.07 2.55
CA GLU A 43 1.35 -0.68 3.92
C GLU A 43 2.49 -1.54 4.52
N ILE A 44 3.59 -1.64 3.77
CA ILE A 44 4.72 -2.51 4.11
C ILE A 44 5.28 -2.28 5.53
N GLU A 45 5.18 -1.08 6.06
CA GLU A 45 5.62 -0.74 7.42
C GLU A 45 4.87 -1.46 8.53
N LYS A 46 3.72 -2.06 8.21
CA LYS A 46 2.91 -2.83 9.18
C LYS A 46 3.33 -4.29 9.27
N ALA A 47 4.15 -4.77 8.34
CA ALA A 47 4.60 -6.16 8.32
C ALA A 47 5.46 -6.49 9.53
N ALA A 48 5.38 -7.74 9.99
CA ALA A 48 6.28 -8.26 11.02
C ALA A 48 7.73 -8.32 10.51
N PRO A 49 8.75 -8.19 11.39
CA PRO A 49 10.16 -8.22 10.99
C PRO A 49 10.57 -9.41 10.14
N GLU A 50 10.02 -10.58 10.40
CA GLU A 50 10.33 -11.83 9.69
C GLU A 50 9.85 -11.82 8.23
N VAL A 51 8.84 -10.99 7.93
CA VAL A 51 8.36 -10.77 6.56
C VAL A 51 9.40 -10.05 5.73
N PHE A 52 10.11 -9.06 6.31
CA PHE A 52 11.18 -8.36 5.61
C PHE A 52 12.34 -9.28 5.23
N ASP A 53 12.66 -10.25 6.07
CA ASP A 53 13.72 -11.22 5.77
C ASP A 53 13.33 -12.13 4.59
N ALA A 54 12.06 -12.53 4.49
CA ALA A 54 11.55 -13.26 3.34
C ALA A 54 11.51 -12.42 2.06
N LEU A 55 11.12 -11.14 2.18
CA LEU A 55 11.10 -10.21 1.06
C LEU A 55 12.51 -9.81 0.59
N LEU A 56 13.53 -9.83 1.46
CA LEU A 56 14.92 -9.64 1.03
C LEU A 56 15.33 -10.71 0.01
N GLY A 57 15.02 -11.99 0.25
CA GLY A 57 15.27 -13.05 -0.72
C GLY A 57 14.54 -12.82 -2.04
N LEU A 58 13.30 -12.32 -1.97
CA LEU A 58 12.52 -11.96 -3.15
C LEU A 58 13.17 -10.82 -3.95
N LEU A 59 13.62 -9.76 -3.27
CA LEU A 59 14.20 -8.58 -3.93
C LEU A 59 15.64 -8.83 -4.42
N ASP A 60 16.39 -9.73 -3.78
CA ASP A 60 17.78 -10.02 -4.12
C ASP A 60 17.90 -11.10 -5.20
N GLU A 61 17.23 -12.23 -5.00
CA GLU A 61 17.34 -13.40 -5.86
C GLU A 61 16.16 -13.56 -6.84
N GLY A 62 15.13 -12.71 -6.72
CA GLY A 62 13.89 -12.85 -7.50
C GLY A 62 13.11 -14.10 -7.12
N ARG A 63 13.27 -14.60 -5.89
CA ARG A 63 12.67 -15.87 -5.46
C ARG A 63 12.19 -15.79 -4.02
N ILE A 64 11.12 -16.53 -3.73
CA ILE A 64 10.66 -16.78 -2.37
C ILE A 64 10.40 -18.26 -2.19
N SER A 65 10.79 -18.81 -1.03
CA SER A 65 10.54 -20.20 -0.71
C SER A 65 9.39 -20.35 0.27
N ASP A 66 8.54 -21.34 0.04
CA ASP A 66 7.53 -21.70 1.02
C ASP A 66 8.15 -22.52 2.19
N ARG A 67 7.33 -22.77 3.20
CA ARG A 67 7.75 -23.55 4.39
C ARG A 67 8.17 -24.99 4.07
N TYR A 68 7.87 -25.50 2.89
CA TYR A 68 8.22 -26.85 2.44
C TYR A 68 9.48 -26.87 1.59
N GLY A 69 10.13 -25.70 1.39
CA GLY A 69 11.32 -25.56 0.56
C GLY A 69 11.03 -25.46 -0.94
N ARG A 70 9.76 -25.31 -1.35
CA ARG A 70 9.41 -25.05 -2.74
C ARG A 70 9.72 -23.59 -3.06
N SER A 71 10.47 -23.35 -4.13
CA SER A 71 10.86 -22.00 -4.56
C SER A 71 9.94 -21.52 -5.67
N TYR A 72 9.52 -20.24 -5.59
CA TYR A 72 8.69 -19.53 -6.56
C TYR A 72 9.50 -18.43 -7.21
N ASP A 73 9.47 -18.38 -8.54
CA ASP A 73 10.27 -17.46 -9.36
C ASP A 73 9.49 -16.17 -9.64
N PHE A 74 10.07 -15.04 -9.26
CA PHE A 74 9.54 -13.68 -9.44
C PHE A 74 10.37 -12.82 -10.38
N THR A 75 11.36 -13.41 -11.06
CA THR A 75 12.27 -12.65 -11.94
C THR A 75 11.57 -11.94 -13.09
N SER A 76 10.36 -12.37 -13.44
CA SER A 76 9.51 -11.73 -14.45
C SER A 76 8.38 -10.89 -13.85
N ALA A 77 8.30 -10.76 -12.53
CA ALA A 77 7.27 -9.99 -11.85
C ALA A 77 7.77 -8.59 -11.49
N MET A 78 6.84 -7.62 -11.47
CA MET A 78 7.09 -6.31 -10.89
C MET A 78 6.61 -6.30 -9.44
N VAL A 79 7.47 -5.92 -8.52
CA VAL A 79 7.16 -5.78 -7.09
C VAL A 79 6.95 -4.32 -6.75
N LEU A 80 5.81 -4.00 -6.19
CA LEU A 80 5.47 -2.66 -5.71
C LEU A 80 5.25 -2.72 -4.20
N LEU A 81 5.82 -1.76 -3.50
CA LEU A 81 5.63 -1.57 -2.06
C LEU A 81 4.97 -0.21 -1.84
N THR A 82 3.89 -0.13 -1.06
CA THR A 82 3.37 1.17 -0.61
C THR A 82 3.64 1.37 0.87
N SER A 83 3.79 2.62 1.27
CA SER A 83 4.00 2.98 2.66
C SER A 83 3.48 4.38 2.96
N ASN A 84 3.02 4.58 4.19
CA ASN A 84 2.65 5.88 4.75
C ASN A 84 3.78 6.52 5.58
N LEU A 85 5.01 5.99 5.48
CA LEU A 85 6.17 6.56 6.15
C LEU A 85 6.44 7.98 5.65
N GLY A 86 6.64 8.91 6.58
CA GLY A 86 6.86 10.32 6.25
C GLY A 86 5.57 11.14 6.01
N ALA A 87 4.40 10.53 5.87
CA ALA A 87 3.14 11.26 5.68
C ALA A 87 2.78 12.15 6.89
N ARG A 88 3.21 11.77 8.09
CA ARG A 88 2.99 12.54 9.33
C ARG A 88 4.01 13.66 9.56
N ALA A 89 5.06 13.72 8.75
CA ALA A 89 6.11 14.74 8.87
C ALA A 89 5.76 16.05 8.11
N GLN A 90 4.59 16.14 7.46
CA GLN A 90 4.15 17.38 6.85
C GLN A 90 3.66 18.35 7.95
N PRO A 91 4.25 19.56 8.04
CA PRO A 91 3.76 20.57 8.98
C PRO A 91 2.35 20.98 8.62
N ALA A 92 1.55 21.25 9.67
CA ALA A 92 0.21 21.84 9.50
C ALA A 92 0.28 23.08 8.58
N PRO A 93 -0.77 23.38 7.79
CA PRO A 93 -0.77 24.53 6.89
C PRO A 93 -0.46 25.81 7.66
N GLY A 94 0.64 26.49 7.29
CA GLY A 94 1.09 27.73 7.93
C GLY A 94 2.46 27.68 8.60
N PHE A 95 3.06 26.52 8.80
CA PHE A 95 4.44 26.41 9.26
C PHE A 95 5.35 25.99 8.09
N VAL A 96 6.08 26.95 7.55
CA VAL A 96 7.20 26.67 6.65
C VAL A 96 8.36 26.18 7.52
N SER A 97 8.39 24.90 7.83
CA SER A 97 9.61 24.30 8.37
C SER A 97 10.59 24.13 7.21
N SER A 98 11.53 25.05 7.13
CA SER A 98 12.76 24.90 6.34
C SER A 98 13.62 23.78 6.95
N GLY A 99 13.19 22.53 6.81
CA GLY A 99 13.88 21.39 7.39
C GLY A 99 13.00 20.17 7.64
N GLY A 100 11.86 20.04 6.97
CA GLY A 100 11.11 18.78 6.98
C GLY A 100 12.02 17.69 6.40
N GLU A 101 12.30 16.66 7.18
CA GLU A 101 12.99 15.47 6.69
C GLU A 101 12.25 15.00 5.45
N ALA A 102 12.96 14.95 4.33
CA ALA A 102 12.38 14.47 3.09
C ALA A 102 11.76 13.09 3.34
N PRO A 103 10.59 12.76 2.75
CA PRO A 103 9.95 11.43 2.89
C PRO A 103 10.93 10.28 2.68
N ASP A 104 11.92 10.47 1.81
CA ASP A 104 13.02 9.54 1.59
C ASP A 104 13.85 9.27 2.87
N HIS A 105 14.06 10.26 3.73
CA HIS A 105 14.74 10.06 5.01
C HIS A 105 13.95 9.18 5.97
N ALA A 106 12.63 9.34 6.04
CA ALA A 106 11.78 8.49 6.87
C ALA A 106 11.80 7.03 6.38
N VAL A 107 11.78 6.83 5.08
CA VAL A 107 11.88 5.50 4.46
C VAL A 107 13.25 4.87 4.76
N ARG A 108 14.35 5.61 4.57
CA ARG A 108 15.72 5.14 4.90
C ARG A 108 15.93 4.84 6.37
N ALA A 109 15.30 5.61 7.26
CA ALA A 109 15.40 5.39 8.70
C ALA A 109 14.61 4.17 9.18
N PHE A 110 13.53 3.82 8.47
CA PHE A 110 12.68 2.68 8.81
C PHE A 110 13.26 1.35 8.31
N PHE A 111 13.66 1.30 7.04
CA PHE A 111 14.17 0.07 6.45
C PHE A 111 15.65 -0.15 6.80
N ARG A 112 16.01 -1.42 7.03
CA ARG A 112 17.43 -1.79 7.10
C ARG A 112 18.14 -1.41 5.80
N PRO A 113 19.40 -0.98 5.83
CA PRO A 113 20.15 -0.59 4.63
C PRO A 113 20.14 -1.67 3.54
N GLU A 114 20.20 -2.94 3.91
CA GLU A 114 20.17 -4.08 2.99
C GLU A 114 18.87 -4.09 2.17
N PHE A 115 17.73 -3.85 2.83
CA PHE A 115 16.43 -3.82 2.18
C PHE A 115 16.29 -2.60 1.27
N TYR A 116 16.64 -1.43 1.79
CA TYR A 116 16.55 -0.17 1.02
C TYR A 116 17.39 -0.22 -0.26
N ASN A 117 18.61 -0.79 -0.20
CA ASN A 117 19.53 -0.87 -1.34
C ASN A 117 19.08 -1.87 -2.42
N ARG A 118 18.01 -2.64 -2.21
CA ARG A 118 17.41 -3.54 -3.20
C ARG A 118 16.22 -2.93 -3.92
N LEU A 119 15.79 -1.74 -3.53
CA LEU A 119 14.75 -1.00 -4.21
C LEU A 119 15.33 -0.30 -5.44
N ASP A 120 14.78 -0.55 -6.62
CA ASP A 120 15.19 0.12 -7.85
C ASP A 120 14.84 1.61 -7.86
N ALA A 121 13.70 1.96 -7.26
CA ALA A 121 13.24 3.33 -7.17
C ALA A 121 12.34 3.55 -5.94
N VAL A 122 12.44 4.74 -5.36
CA VAL A 122 11.51 5.25 -4.35
C VAL A 122 10.77 6.44 -4.95
N ILE A 123 9.44 6.34 -5.01
CA ILE A 123 8.58 7.37 -5.57
C ILE A 123 7.79 8.01 -4.43
N THR A 124 8.00 9.30 -4.22
CA THR A 124 7.28 10.07 -3.21
C THR A 124 6.12 10.81 -3.84
N TYR A 125 4.93 10.59 -3.31
CA TYR A 125 3.73 11.35 -3.68
C TYR A 125 3.68 12.65 -2.86
N ALA A 126 3.41 13.75 -3.55
CA ALA A 126 3.13 15.03 -2.89
C ALA A 126 1.78 14.96 -2.17
N GLY A 127 1.65 15.75 -1.09
CA GLY A 127 0.34 15.95 -0.46
C GLY A 127 -0.66 16.57 -1.43
N LEU A 128 -1.93 16.26 -1.23
CA LEU A 128 -3.00 16.82 -2.05
C LEU A 128 -3.17 18.33 -1.75
N ASP A 129 -3.24 19.13 -2.81
CA ASP A 129 -3.61 20.52 -2.68
C ASP A 129 -5.14 20.69 -2.51
N PRO A 130 -5.63 21.83 -2.00
CA PRO A 130 -7.06 22.04 -1.78
C PRO A 130 -7.93 21.93 -3.03
N ALA A 131 -7.39 22.22 -4.21
CA ALA A 131 -8.12 22.10 -5.47
C ALA A 131 -8.33 20.63 -5.83
N SER A 132 -7.28 19.82 -5.75
CA SER A 132 -7.34 18.38 -5.95
C SER A 132 -8.26 17.70 -4.92
N MET A 133 -8.25 18.13 -3.67
CA MET A 133 -9.16 17.63 -2.64
C MET A 133 -10.63 17.87 -3.00
N ARG A 134 -10.97 19.07 -3.52
CA ARG A 134 -12.33 19.38 -3.99
C ARG A 134 -12.75 18.50 -5.15
N GLU A 135 -11.86 18.27 -6.10
CA GLU A 135 -12.16 17.40 -7.25
C GLU A 135 -12.42 15.96 -6.81
N ILE A 136 -11.60 15.44 -5.88
CA ILE A 136 -11.80 14.11 -5.30
C ILE A 136 -13.15 14.05 -4.57
N ALA A 137 -13.46 15.03 -3.73
CA ALA A 137 -14.74 15.09 -3.00
C ALA A 137 -15.94 15.09 -3.96
N ARG A 138 -15.90 15.87 -5.05
CA ARG A 138 -16.95 15.87 -6.08
C ARG A 138 -17.09 14.51 -6.76
N LYS A 139 -15.97 13.87 -7.11
CA LYS A 139 -15.97 12.55 -7.71
C LYS A 139 -16.59 11.51 -6.78
N GLU A 140 -16.19 11.49 -5.51
CA GLU A 140 -16.74 10.55 -4.52
C GLU A 140 -18.24 10.77 -4.29
N LEU A 141 -18.71 12.03 -4.22
CA LEU A 141 -20.13 12.35 -4.14
C LEU A 141 -20.89 11.86 -5.37
N LEU A 142 -20.31 12.02 -6.56
CA LEU A 142 -20.90 11.54 -7.81
C LEU A 142 -20.98 10.01 -7.83
N ASP A 143 -19.94 9.32 -7.42
CA ASP A 143 -19.92 7.87 -7.34
C ASP A 143 -20.89 7.34 -6.29
N LEU A 144 -21.01 8.05 -5.15
CA LEU A 144 -22.02 7.77 -4.13
C LEU A 144 -23.44 7.89 -4.69
N SER A 145 -23.72 8.95 -5.48
CA SER A 145 -25.04 9.16 -6.07
C SER A 145 -25.46 8.06 -7.06
N ARG A 146 -24.51 7.32 -7.61
CA ARG A 146 -24.73 6.23 -8.57
C ARG A 146 -24.84 4.86 -7.93
N ARG A 147 -24.72 4.75 -6.60
CA ARG A 147 -24.79 3.44 -5.92
C ARG A 147 -26.15 2.80 -6.09
N GLU A 148 -26.16 1.50 -6.38
CA GLU A 148 -27.39 0.70 -6.61
C GLU A 148 -28.42 0.83 -5.48
N GLY A 149 -27.97 0.99 -4.23
CA GLY A 149 -28.87 1.16 -3.09
C GLY A 149 -29.70 2.45 -3.12
N LEU A 150 -29.24 3.52 -3.79
CA LEU A 150 -30.00 4.74 -4.04
C LEU A 150 -30.93 4.56 -5.24
N ALA A 151 -30.42 3.99 -6.33
CA ALA A 151 -31.18 3.73 -7.52
C ALA A 151 -32.37 2.77 -7.28
N ALA A 152 -32.15 1.70 -6.50
CA ALA A 152 -33.19 0.73 -6.15
C ALA A 152 -34.32 1.31 -5.29
N ARG A 153 -34.07 2.45 -4.62
CA ARG A 153 -35.07 3.16 -3.81
C ARG A 153 -35.61 4.43 -4.46
N GLU A 154 -35.25 4.64 -5.74
CA GLU A 154 -35.61 5.86 -6.51
C GLU A 154 -35.19 7.16 -5.80
N LEU A 155 -34.07 7.11 -5.04
CA LEU A 155 -33.54 8.26 -4.33
C LEU A 155 -32.51 8.98 -5.21
N SER A 156 -32.64 10.30 -5.32
CA SER A 156 -31.63 11.17 -5.93
C SER A 156 -30.85 11.90 -4.83
N LEU A 157 -29.53 11.93 -4.98
CA LEU A 157 -28.66 12.72 -4.12
C LEU A 157 -28.26 14.00 -4.85
N ALA A 158 -28.59 15.15 -4.25
CA ALA A 158 -28.16 16.46 -4.73
C ALA A 158 -27.36 17.18 -3.64
N TRP A 159 -26.33 17.91 -4.05
CA TRP A 159 -25.49 18.71 -3.17
C TRP A 159 -25.06 20.00 -3.87
N ASP A 160 -24.66 20.96 -3.11
CA ASP A 160 -24.04 22.19 -3.58
C ASP A 160 -22.55 22.25 -3.20
N GLU A 161 -21.86 23.31 -3.61
CA GLU A 161 -20.42 23.47 -3.34
C GLU A 161 -20.11 23.61 -1.84
N SER A 162 -21.05 24.04 -1.02
CA SER A 162 -20.83 24.15 0.43
C SER A 162 -20.61 22.79 1.08
N VAL A 163 -21.24 21.73 0.55
CA VAL A 163 -21.01 20.34 0.99
C VAL A 163 -19.62 19.89 0.61
N VAL A 164 -19.14 20.22 -0.59
CA VAL A 164 -17.78 19.90 -1.03
C VAL A 164 -16.75 20.60 -0.12
N ASP A 165 -16.93 21.89 0.13
CA ASP A 165 -16.05 22.65 1.03
C ASP A 165 -16.06 22.10 2.46
N PHE A 166 -17.22 21.71 2.97
CA PHE A 166 -17.35 21.05 4.28
C PHE A 166 -16.60 19.72 4.34
N LEU A 167 -16.77 18.87 3.32
CA LEU A 167 -16.08 17.57 3.28
C LEU A 167 -14.56 17.72 3.23
N VAL A 168 -14.07 18.71 2.47
CA VAL A 168 -12.63 19.02 2.42
C VAL A 168 -12.12 19.54 3.77
N ALA A 169 -12.91 20.35 4.48
CA ALA A 169 -12.51 20.91 5.78
C ALA A 169 -12.50 19.88 6.93
N VAL A 170 -13.33 18.84 6.85
CA VAL A 170 -13.50 17.85 7.93
C VAL A 170 -12.77 16.55 7.63
N GLY A 171 -12.59 16.22 6.35
CA GLY A 171 -12.06 14.92 5.91
C GLY A 171 -10.54 14.89 5.69
N PHE A 172 -9.88 16.06 5.75
CA PHE A 172 -8.44 16.18 5.49
C PHE A 172 -7.72 17.00 6.54
#